data_55cbe1026c8a585b50e086288a6c6e2a
#
_entry.id   55cbe1026c8a585b50e086288a6c6e2a
#
_cell.length_a   1.000
_cell.length_b   1.000
_cell.length_c   1.000
_cell.angle_alpha   90.00
_cell.angle_beta   90.00
_cell.angle_gamma   90.00
#
_symmetry.space_group_name_H-M   'P 1'
#
loop_
_entity.id
_entity.type
_entity.pdbx_description
1 polymer ?
#
loop_
_entity_poly.entity_id
_entity_poly.type
_entity_poly.pdbx_seq_one_letter_code
_entity_poly.pdbx_strand_id
1 'polypeptide(L)'
;ESKLVTDFVKDNMDTEIAVCHCTRILDENEYWKHGLVTAGGKNSAGEKRLQKLLVDIGLDDDKIEEVFSHVYYLWNRDKQSRTKPVHFFIDKSQVYKNDQLNNFAINLGGEILRWSLEAMGKELYKEELYKRLWIMGTPPVITFKVKLGDIHEIYLNSLIAEIVKYNITKDLFGFEYEFEFTGMTVGDVPPQN
;
A
#
# COMPACT_ATOMS: atom_id res chain seq x y z
N GLU A 1 9.48 -25.98 -5.36
CA GLU A 1 8.07 -25.53 -5.37
C GLU A 1 7.23 -26.49 -6.19
N SER A 2 6.10 -26.92 -5.65
CA SER A 2 5.39 -28.04 -6.26
C SER A 2 4.71 -27.60 -7.56
N LYS A 3 4.84 -28.43 -8.59
CA LYS A 3 4.10 -28.32 -9.85
C LYS A 3 2.60 -28.06 -9.61
N LEU A 4 2.02 -28.58 -8.54
CA LEU A 4 0.65 -28.38 -8.09
C LEU A 4 0.30 -26.90 -7.83
N VAL A 5 1.17 -26.13 -7.19
CA VAL A 5 0.94 -24.68 -6.92
C VAL A 5 0.97 -23.91 -8.23
N THR A 6 1.93 -24.22 -9.10
CA THR A 6 2.06 -23.56 -10.40
C THR A 6 0.85 -23.87 -11.31
N ASP A 7 0.37 -25.10 -11.33
CA ASP A 7 -0.79 -25.50 -12.12
C ASP A 7 -2.07 -24.85 -11.55
N PHE A 8 -2.24 -24.87 -10.21
CA PHE A 8 -3.38 -24.20 -9.56
C PHE A 8 -3.43 -22.69 -9.90
N VAL A 9 -2.30 -22.00 -9.84
CA VAL A 9 -2.23 -20.57 -10.19
C VAL A 9 -2.66 -20.35 -11.63
N LYS A 10 -2.11 -21.13 -12.58
CA LYS A 10 -2.43 -20.98 -14.00
C LYS A 10 -3.93 -21.15 -14.28
N ASP A 11 -4.56 -22.10 -13.60
CA ASP A 11 -5.98 -22.40 -13.80
C ASP A 11 -6.90 -21.38 -13.12
N ASN A 12 -6.37 -20.56 -12.20
CA ASN A 12 -7.14 -19.62 -11.37
C ASN A 12 -6.71 -18.16 -11.50
N MET A 13 -5.97 -17.79 -12.54
CA MET A 13 -5.44 -16.43 -12.71
C MET A 13 -6.52 -15.34 -12.73
N ASP A 14 -7.73 -15.68 -13.21
CA ASP A 14 -8.88 -14.76 -13.26
C ASP A 14 -9.71 -14.75 -11.97
N THR A 15 -9.38 -15.60 -10.99
CA THR A 15 -10.06 -15.60 -9.69
C THR A 15 -9.80 -14.31 -8.95
N GLU A 16 -10.87 -13.65 -8.55
CA GLU A 16 -10.80 -12.42 -7.76
C GLU A 16 -10.80 -12.71 -6.28
N ILE A 17 -9.94 -12.03 -5.54
CA ILE A 17 -9.95 -12.01 -4.07
C ILE A 17 -10.20 -10.58 -3.57
N ALA A 18 -10.95 -10.47 -2.47
CA ALA A 18 -11.14 -9.20 -1.79
C ALA A 18 -9.92 -8.91 -0.91
N VAL A 19 -9.36 -7.72 -1.08
CA VAL A 19 -8.19 -7.24 -0.35
C VAL A 19 -8.43 -5.80 0.13
N CYS A 20 -7.62 -5.32 1.04
CA CYS A 20 -7.71 -3.95 1.51
C CYS A 20 -6.40 -3.19 1.41
N HIS A 21 -6.49 -1.89 1.20
CA HIS A 21 -5.38 -0.96 1.15
C HIS A 21 -5.65 0.22 2.07
N CYS A 22 -4.62 0.64 2.78
CA CYS A 22 -4.70 1.81 3.64
C CYS A 22 -4.03 2.98 2.94
N THR A 23 -4.75 4.07 2.82
CA THR A 23 -4.25 5.28 2.16
C THR A 23 -4.84 6.52 2.82
N ARG A 24 -4.47 7.68 2.32
CA ARG A 24 -5.11 8.95 2.67
C ARG A 24 -5.71 9.56 1.42
N ILE A 25 -7.02 9.75 1.43
CA ILE A 25 -7.76 10.38 0.34
C ILE A 25 -7.88 11.86 0.63
N LEU A 26 -7.29 12.68 -0.24
CA LEU A 26 -7.39 14.14 -0.20
C LEU A 26 -8.60 14.63 -1.01
N ASP A 27 -8.91 13.94 -2.09
CA ASP A 27 -10.03 14.22 -2.98
C ASP A 27 -10.66 12.89 -3.43
N GLU A 28 -11.89 12.65 -3.00
CA GLU A 28 -12.62 11.43 -3.34
C GLU A 28 -12.90 11.33 -4.85
N ASN A 29 -13.12 12.46 -5.54
CA ASN A 29 -13.38 12.44 -6.97
C ASN A 29 -12.17 11.94 -7.76
N GLU A 30 -10.96 12.31 -7.35
CA GLU A 30 -9.74 11.81 -7.96
C GLU A 30 -9.58 10.29 -7.75
N TYR A 31 -9.95 9.80 -6.56
CA TYR A 31 -9.95 8.38 -6.28
C TYR A 31 -10.96 7.62 -7.17
N TRP A 32 -12.21 8.08 -7.22
CA TRP A 32 -13.24 7.44 -8.04
C TRP A 32 -12.94 7.50 -9.54
N LYS A 33 -12.20 8.50 -9.98
CA LYS A 33 -11.80 8.64 -11.37
C LYS A 33 -10.61 7.76 -11.78
N HIS A 34 -9.63 7.61 -10.89
CA HIS A 34 -8.34 7.01 -11.23
C HIS A 34 -8.03 5.70 -10.48
N GLY A 35 -8.80 5.36 -9.45
CA GLY A 35 -8.54 4.20 -8.60
C GLY A 35 -7.33 4.37 -7.68
N LEU A 36 -6.78 3.24 -7.26
CA LEU A 36 -5.52 3.20 -6.51
C LEU A 36 -4.35 3.26 -7.50
N VAL A 37 -3.70 4.39 -7.52
CA VAL A 37 -2.53 4.64 -8.37
C VAL A 37 -1.27 4.34 -7.58
N THR A 38 -0.36 3.64 -8.20
CA THR A 38 0.96 3.34 -7.62
C THR A 38 1.71 4.63 -7.26
N ALA A 39 2.64 4.53 -6.31
CA ALA A 39 3.49 5.68 -5.97
C ALA A 39 4.26 6.18 -7.20
N GLY A 40 4.52 5.27 -8.15
CA GLY A 40 5.14 5.62 -9.42
C GLY A 40 6.61 5.98 -9.28
N GLY A 41 7.09 6.81 -10.17
CA GLY A 41 8.44 7.36 -10.18
C GLY A 41 8.40 8.81 -10.63
N LYS A 42 9.54 9.34 -11.02
CA LYS A 42 9.64 10.70 -11.53
C LYS A 42 8.65 10.94 -12.70
N ASN A 43 7.93 12.04 -12.67
CA ASN A 43 6.88 12.44 -13.61
C ASN A 43 5.59 11.58 -13.56
N SER A 44 5.42 10.74 -12.55
CA SER A 44 4.21 9.93 -12.36
C SER A 44 3.03 10.72 -11.79
N ALA A 45 1.84 10.14 -11.84
CA ALA A 45 0.67 10.66 -11.14
C ALA A 45 0.86 10.65 -9.62
N GLY A 46 1.55 9.64 -9.08
CA GLY A 46 1.87 9.54 -7.66
C GLY A 46 2.79 10.68 -7.19
N GLU A 47 3.80 11.03 -7.99
CA GLU A 47 4.66 12.18 -7.71
C GLU A 47 3.85 13.49 -7.63
N LYS A 48 3.00 13.75 -8.62
CA LYS A 48 2.16 14.97 -8.66
C LYS A 48 1.22 15.03 -7.45
N ARG A 49 0.65 13.91 -7.03
CA ARG A 49 -0.19 13.84 -5.84
C ARG A 49 0.60 14.13 -4.56
N LEU A 50 1.80 13.55 -4.44
CA LEU A 50 2.68 13.81 -3.31
C LEU A 50 3.10 15.28 -3.27
N GLN A 51 3.48 15.85 -4.41
CA GLN A 51 3.82 17.28 -4.51
C GLN A 51 2.66 18.16 -4.07
N LYS A 52 1.45 17.88 -4.58
CA LYS A 52 0.25 18.61 -4.17
C LYS A 52 0.02 18.51 -2.67
N LEU A 53 0.15 17.31 -2.09
CA LEU A 53 0.02 17.10 -0.64
C LEU A 53 1.01 17.97 0.14
N LEU A 54 2.28 18.01 -0.27
CA LEU A 54 3.31 18.78 0.42
C LEU A 54 3.05 20.29 0.35
N VAL A 55 2.55 20.79 -0.79
CA VAL A 55 2.08 22.18 -0.92
C VAL A 55 0.89 22.46 0.00
N ASP A 56 -0.11 21.58 -0.02
CA ASP A 56 -1.34 21.75 0.77
C ASP A 56 -1.08 21.73 2.29
N ILE A 57 -0.04 21.03 2.76
CA ILE A 57 0.39 21.09 4.17
C ILE A 57 1.30 22.29 4.48
N GLY A 58 1.59 23.14 3.48
CA GLY A 58 2.28 24.41 3.64
C GLY A 58 3.81 24.32 3.67
N LEU A 59 4.40 23.34 3.00
CA LEU A 59 5.84 23.35 2.74
C LEU A 59 6.16 24.38 1.64
N ASP A 60 7.29 25.06 1.83
CA ASP A 60 7.90 25.89 0.79
C ASP A 60 8.63 25.02 -0.26
N ASP A 61 8.91 25.62 -1.42
CA ASP A 61 9.50 24.90 -2.56
C ASP A 61 10.84 24.24 -2.21
N ASP A 62 11.70 24.91 -1.44
CA ASP A 62 13.02 24.38 -1.05
C ASP A 62 12.87 23.10 -0.23
N LYS A 63 11.91 23.06 0.68
CA LYS A 63 11.62 21.88 1.50
C LYS A 63 10.96 20.76 0.71
N ILE A 64 10.10 21.13 -0.24
CA ILE A 64 9.50 20.15 -1.17
C ILE A 64 10.61 19.49 -1.99
N GLU A 65 11.57 20.23 -2.50
CA GLU A 65 12.71 19.70 -3.23
C GLU A 65 13.56 18.76 -2.36
N GLU A 66 13.79 19.14 -1.10
CA GLU A 66 14.49 18.29 -0.13
C GLU A 66 13.74 16.97 0.11
N VAL A 67 12.41 17.00 0.35
CA VAL A 67 11.58 15.78 0.48
C VAL A 67 11.72 14.92 -0.77
N PHE A 68 11.61 15.50 -1.96
CA PHE A 68 11.71 14.75 -3.21
C PHE A 68 13.09 14.15 -3.45
N SER A 69 14.16 14.76 -2.97
CA SER A 69 15.49 14.14 -3.04
C SER A 69 15.52 12.78 -2.32
N HIS A 70 14.88 12.69 -1.14
CA HIS A 70 14.75 11.44 -0.38
C HIS A 70 13.75 10.47 -1.04
N VAL A 71 12.64 10.97 -1.55
CA VAL A 71 11.64 10.17 -2.29
C VAL A 71 12.30 9.52 -3.51
N TYR A 72 13.04 10.26 -4.31
CA TYR A 72 13.74 9.73 -5.48
C TYR A 72 14.83 8.73 -5.11
N TYR A 73 15.54 8.96 -4.01
CA TYR A 73 16.49 7.99 -3.50
C TYR A 73 15.79 6.66 -3.16
N LEU A 74 14.68 6.70 -2.44
CA LEU A 74 13.90 5.51 -2.08
C LEU A 74 13.34 4.81 -3.31
N TRP A 75 12.77 5.55 -4.25
CA TRP A 75 12.25 4.99 -5.50
C TRP A 75 13.35 4.34 -6.36
N ASN A 76 14.54 4.92 -6.39
CA ASN A 76 15.66 4.35 -7.13
C ASN A 76 16.24 3.12 -6.45
N ARG A 77 16.29 3.11 -5.11
CA ARG A 77 16.78 1.96 -4.34
C ARG A 77 15.86 0.75 -4.48
N ASP A 78 14.55 0.99 -4.40
CA ASP A 78 13.56 -0.07 -4.30
C ASP A 78 12.58 -0.06 -5.49
N LYS A 79 13.11 0.15 -6.70
CA LYS A 79 12.29 0.36 -7.93
C LYS A 79 11.17 -0.64 -8.14
N GLN A 80 11.42 -1.92 -7.87
CA GLN A 80 10.43 -2.98 -8.13
C GLN A 80 9.33 -3.01 -7.08
N SER A 81 9.66 -2.73 -5.82
CA SER A 81 8.72 -2.85 -4.70
C SER A 81 8.00 -1.55 -4.34
N ARG A 82 8.49 -0.39 -4.80
CA ARG A 82 8.01 0.92 -4.34
C ARG A 82 7.34 1.78 -5.40
N THR A 83 7.62 1.54 -6.66
CA THR A 83 7.15 2.43 -7.73
C THR A 83 6.03 1.86 -8.60
N LYS A 84 5.90 0.56 -8.66
CA LYS A 84 4.95 -0.11 -9.54
C LYS A 84 3.76 -0.77 -8.85
N PRO A 85 3.90 -1.33 -7.63
CA PRO A 85 2.81 -2.05 -7.01
C PRO A 85 1.94 -1.18 -6.11
N VAL A 86 0.69 -1.61 -5.94
CA VAL A 86 -0.17 -1.22 -4.82
C VAL A 86 -0.04 -2.31 -3.76
N HIS A 87 0.39 -1.94 -2.55
CA HIS A 87 0.43 -2.87 -1.42
C HIS A 87 -0.96 -3.10 -0.86
N PHE A 88 -1.25 -4.32 -0.43
CA PHE A 88 -2.54 -4.65 0.14
C PHE A 88 -2.44 -5.67 1.28
N PHE A 89 -3.49 -5.74 2.08
CA PHE A 89 -3.71 -6.74 3.13
C PHE A 89 -4.92 -7.59 2.75
N ILE A 90 -4.93 -8.86 3.12
CA ILE A 90 -6.10 -9.70 2.94
C ILE A 90 -7.12 -9.45 4.04
N ASP A 91 -6.66 -9.37 5.28
CA ASP A 91 -7.54 -9.10 6.42
C ASP A 91 -7.41 -7.64 6.88
N LYS A 92 -8.50 -6.92 6.79
CA LYS A 92 -8.60 -5.54 7.26
C LYS A 92 -8.36 -5.42 8.79
N SER A 93 -8.57 -6.49 9.57
CA SER A 93 -8.27 -6.48 11.00
C SER A 93 -6.79 -6.25 11.30
N GLN A 94 -5.90 -6.66 10.41
CA GLN A 94 -4.45 -6.45 10.53
C GLN A 94 -4.08 -4.96 10.64
N VAL A 95 -4.85 -4.10 9.96
CA VAL A 95 -4.63 -2.65 9.99
C VAL A 95 -4.89 -2.08 11.38
N TYR A 96 -5.85 -2.64 12.09
CA TYR A 96 -6.29 -2.12 13.39
C TYR A 96 -5.57 -2.75 14.58
N LYS A 97 -4.97 -3.92 14.41
CA LYS A 97 -4.28 -4.65 15.48
C LYS A 97 -2.84 -4.24 15.67
N ASN A 98 -2.21 -3.72 14.65
CA ASN A 98 -0.80 -3.35 14.70
C ASN A 98 -0.66 -1.83 14.77
N ASP A 99 -0.26 -1.30 15.92
CA ASP A 99 -0.09 0.14 16.13
C ASP A 99 0.87 0.78 15.11
N GLN A 100 1.87 0.05 14.65
CA GLN A 100 2.78 0.55 13.61
C GLN A 100 2.10 0.62 12.25
N LEU A 101 1.32 -0.39 11.87
CA LEU A 101 0.53 -0.38 10.65
C LEU A 101 -0.55 0.71 10.70
N ASN A 102 -1.23 0.86 11.83
CA ASN A 102 -2.23 1.89 12.04
C ASN A 102 -1.63 3.29 11.91
N ASN A 103 -0.53 3.57 12.62
CA ASN A 103 0.17 4.84 12.52
C ASN A 103 0.72 5.10 11.11
N PHE A 104 1.15 4.07 10.43
CA PHE A 104 1.82 4.11 9.16
C PHE A 104 0.86 4.29 7.97
N ALA A 105 -0.13 3.43 7.89
CA ALA A 105 -1.03 3.39 6.75
C ALA A 105 -2.16 4.41 6.86
N ILE A 106 -2.73 4.58 8.06
CA ILE A 106 -3.89 5.44 8.27
C ILE A 106 -3.48 6.87 8.58
N ASN A 107 -2.50 7.05 9.44
CA ASN A 107 -2.20 8.36 10.00
C ASN A 107 -1.16 9.17 9.21
N LEU A 108 -0.21 8.53 8.57
CA LEU A 108 0.93 9.20 7.95
C LEU A 108 0.93 9.19 6.42
N GLY A 109 -0.12 8.68 5.78
CA GLY A 109 -0.26 8.73 4.32
C GLY A 109 0.72 7.86 3.54
N GLY A 110 1.31 6.85 4.17
CA GLY A 110 2.15 5.85 3.52
C GLY A 110 3.64 5.95 3.83
N GLU A 111 4.31 4.86 3.54
CA GLU A 111 5.69 4.57 3.94
C GLU A 111 6.72 5.55 3.34
N ILE A 112 6.57 5.87 2.07
CA ILE A 112 7.51 6.77 1.38
C ILE A 112 7.45 8.18 1.95
N LEU A 113 6.26 8.70 2.21
CA LEU A 113 6.11 10.01 2.81
C LEU A 113 6.70 10.04 4.21
N ARG A 114 6.39 9.04 5.03
CA ARG A 114 6.95 8.92 6.36
C ARG A 114 8.47 8.95 6.37
N TRP A 115 9.10 8.06 5.59
CA TRP A 115 10.57 7.98 5.57
C TRP A 115 11.22 9.25 5.03
N SER A 116 10.58 9.89 4.06
CA SER A 116 11.09 11.15 3.51
C SER A 116 11.04 12.27 4.55
N LEU A 117 9.96 12.35 5.32
CA LEU A 117 9.85 13.32 6.41
C LEU A 117 10.78 13.00 7.58
N GLU A 118 10.99 11.72 7.88
CA GLU A 118 11.96 11.29 8.90
C GLU A 118 13.41 11.64 8.53
N ALA A 119 13.75 11.60 7.24
CA ALA A 119 15.07 11.95 6.74
C ALA A 119 15.40 13.43 6.84
N MET A 120 14.39 14.30 6.82
CA MET A 120 14.56 15.76 6.92
C MET A 120 14.95 16.27 8.31
N GLY A 121 15.15 15.38 9.30
CA GLY A 121 15.59 15.77 10.63
C GLY A 121 14.50 15.79 11.70
N LYS A 122 14.89 15.34 12.87
CA LYS A 122 13.98 14.80 13.89
C LYS A 122 13.12 15.82 14.66
N GLU A 123 13.38 17.10 14.65
CA GLU A 123 12.83 17.96 15.71
C GLU A 123 11.93 19.11 15.24
N LEU A 124 12.18 19.74 14.12
CA LEU A 124 11.43 20.95 13.72
C LEU A 124 10.17 20.68 12.91
N TYR A 125 10.12 19.56 12.17
CA TYR A 125 9.04 19.30 11.23
C TYR A 125 8.09 18.20 11.68
N LYS A 126 8.56 17.30 12.53
CA LYS A 126 7.84 16.06 12.84
C LYS A 126 6.46 16.33 13.44
N GLU A 127 6.39 17.11 14.49
CA GLU A 127 5.11 17.32 15.18
C GLU A 127 4.14 18.20 14.38
N GLU A 128 4.62 19.28 13.79
CA GLU A 128 3.75 20.23 13.10
C GLU A 128 3.27 19.69 11.74
N LEU A 129 4.15 19.05 10.97
CA LEU A 129 3.77 18.40 9.72
C LEU A 129 2.87 17.20 9.94
N TYR A 130 3.14 16.40 10.97
CA TYR A 130 2.26 15.29 11.33
C TYR A 130 0.89 15.78 11.80
N LYS A 131 0.81 16.85 12.57
CA LYS A 131 -0.46 17.44 12.94
C LYS A 131 -1.24 17.91 11.70
N ARG A 132 -0.57 18.57 10.76
CA ARG A 132 -1.20 19.00 9.51
C ARG A 132 -1.65 17.82 8.66
N LEU A 133 -0.80 16.80 8.48
CA LEU A 133 -1.16 15.57 7.77
C LEU A 133 -2.33 14.84 8.43
N TRP A 134 -2.38 14.86 9.77
CA TRP A 134 -3.45 14.21 10.53
C TRP A 134 -4.83 14.79 10.25
N ILE A 135 -4.92 16.09 10.10
CA ILE A 135 -6.19 16.78 9.84
C ILE A 135 -6.56 16.85 8.35
N MET A 136 -5.65 16.51 7.45
CA MET A 136 -5.89 16.56 6.01
C MET A 136 -6.40 15.23 5.46
N GLY A 137 -7.47 15.32 4.70
CA GLY A 137 -8.08 14.17 4.04
C GLY A 137 -8.65 13.15 5.02
N THR A 138 -9.20 12.09 4.45
CA THR A 138 -9.75 10.96 5.20
C THR A 138 -8.80 9.78 5.12
N PRO A 139 -8.45 9.12 6.24
CA PRO A 139 -7.63 7.91 6.24
C PRO A 139 -8.52 6.66 6.08
N PRO A 140 -8.95 6.29 4.87
CA PRO A 140 -9.78 5.12 4.67
C PRO A 140 -8.98 3.83 4.59
N VAL A 141 -9.66 2.76 4.94
CA VAL A 141 -9.32 1.41 4.52
C VAL A 141 -10.21 1.08 3.31
N ILE A 142 -9.60 1.02 2.15
CA ILE A 142 -10.30 0.75 0.90
C ILE A 142 -10.30 -0.75 0.67
N THR A 143 -11.48 -1.33 0.48
CA THR A 143 -11.61 -2.72 0.03
C THR A 143 -11.79 -2.74 -1.48
N PHE A 144 -11.02 -3.59 -2.15
CA PHE A 144 -11.10 -3.77 -3.59
C PHE A 144 -10.86 -5.23 -3.96
N LYS A 145 -11.13 -5.58 -5.20
CA LYS A 145 -10.87 -6.90 -5.73
C LYS A 145 -9.60 -6.89 -6.55
N VAL A 146 -8.81 -7.94 -6.45
CA VAL A 146 -7.64 -8.18 -7.26
C VAL A 146 -7.69 -9.58 -7.82
N LYS A 147 -7.36 -9.74 -9.11
CA LYS A 147 -7.20 -11.07 -9.71
C LYS A 147 -5.89 -11.68 -9.22
N LEU A 148 -5.87 -13.00 -9.04
CA LEU A 148 -4.63 -13.69 -8.68
C LEU A 148 -3.51 -13.43 -9.69
N GLY A 149 -3.85 -13.30 -10.98
CA GLY A 149 -2.91 -12.95 -12.03
C GLY A 149 -2.30 -11.55 -11.95
N ASP A 150 -2.94 -10.64 -11.24
CA ASP A 150 -2.46 -9.27 -11.03
C ASP A 150 -1.65 -9.13 -9.73
N ILE A 151 -1.45 -10.22 -8.99
CA ILE A 151 -0.59 -10.25 -7.80
C ILE A 151 0.85 -10.52 -8.22
N HIS A 152 1.78 -9.76 -7.68
CA HIS A 152 3.19 -9.95 -7.95
C HIS A 152 3.64 -11.36 -7.54
N GLU A 153 4.35 -12.06 -8.42
CA GLU A 153 4.69 -13.50 -8.30
C GLU A 153 5.29 -13.90 -6.95
N ILE A 154 6.17 -13.06 -6.37
CA ILE A 154 6.80 -13.32 -5.07
C ILE A 154 5.74 -13.48 -3.96
N TYR A 155 4.64 -12.72 -4.03
CA TYR A 155 3.58 -12.75 -3.04
C TYR A 155 2.52 -13.79 -3.33
N LEU A 156 2.30 -14.12 -4.60
CA LEU A 156 1.31 -15.10 -5.00
C LEU A 156 1.60 -16.48 -4.42
N ASN A 157 2.85 -16.93 -4.48
CA ASN A 157 3.26 -18.22 -3.91
C ASN A 157 3.07 -18.25 -2.39
N SER A 158 3.41 -17.15 -1.71
CA SER A 158 3.21 -17.04 -0.27
C SER A 158 1.73 -17.02 0.12
N LEU A 159 0.89 -16.33 -0.67
CA LEU A 159 -0.56 -16.31 -0.48
C LEU A 159 -1.16 -17.71 -0.58
N ILE A 160 -0.80 -18.48 -1.62
CA ILE A 160 -1.30 -19.83 -1.81
C ILE A 160 -0.86 -20.75 -0.65
N ALA A 161 0.39 -20.63 -0.22
CA ALA A 161 0.90 -21.38 0.92
C ALA A 161 0.10 -21.09 2.20
N GLU A 162 -0.23 -19.83 2.47
CA GLU A 162 -1.04 -19.45 3.62
C GLU A 162 -2.50 -19.92 3.51
N ILE A 163 -3.12 -19.86 2.32
CA ILE A 163 -4.46 -20.41 2.09
C ILE A 163 -4.49 -21.92 2.35
N VAL A 164 -3.52 -22.64 1.83
CA VAL A 164 -3.40 -24.10 2.04
C VAL A 164 -3.22 -24.41 3.52
N LYS A 165 -2.32 -23.70 4.18
CA LYS A 165 -2.06 -23.87 5.61
C LYS A 165 -3.30 -23.58 6.46
N TYR A 166 -4.03 -22.52 6.15
CA TYR A 166 -5.28 -22.15 6.82
C TYR A 166 -6.32 -23.27 6.72
N ASN A 167 -6.56 -23.77 5.49
CA ASN A 167 -7.53 -24.83 5.27
C ASN A 167 -7.13 -26.14 5.97
N ILE A 168 -5.86 -26.53 5.89
CA ILE A 168 -5.35 -27.72 6.58
C ILE A 168 -5.54 -27.58 8.10
N THR A 169 -5.21 -26.43 8.67
CA THR A 169 -5.34 -26.18 10.11
C THR A 169 -6.81 -26.25 10.54
N LYS A 170 -7.69 -25.62 9.78
CA LYS A 170 -9.13 -25.65 10.03
C LYS A 170 -9.70 -27.07 9.94
N ASP A 171 -9.35 -27.80 8.89
CA ASP A 171 -9.91 -29.14 8.64
C ASP A 171 -9.38 -30.20 9.61
N LEU A 172 -8.08 -30.14 9.96
CA LEU A 172 -7.46 -31.15 10.84
C LEU A 172 -7.62 -30.85 12.33
N PHE A 173 -7.65 -29.59 12.71
CA PHE A 173 -7.60 -29.18 14.11
C PHE A 173 -8.86 -28.47 14.58
N GLY A 174 -9.77 -28.12 13.66
CA GLY A 174 -11.06 -27.49 13.98
C GLY A 174 -10.97 -26.06 14.50
N PHE A 175 -9.83 -25.39 14.35
CA PHE A 175 -9.68 -23.99 14.72
C PHE A 175 -9.20 -23.13 13.55
N GLU A 176 -9.63 -21.88 13.57
CA GLU A 176 -9.20 -20.85 12.64
C GLU A 176 -8.10 -20.02 13.29
N TYR A 177 -6.99 -19.80 12.57
CA TYR A 177 -5.99 -18.83 12.97
C TYR A 177 -6.13 -17.55 12.14
N GLU A 178 -5.60 -16.46 12.66
CA GLU A 178 -5.61 -15.20 11.94
C GLU A 178 -4.76 -15.31 10.67
N PHE A 179 -5.36 -14.96 9.55
CA PHE A 179 -4.71 -15.01 8.25
C PHE A 179 -3.94 -13.70 8.05
N GLU A 180 -2.65 -13.72 8.37
CA GLU A 180 -1.76 -12.57 8.23
C GLU A 180 -1.03 -12.60 6.89
N PHE A 181 -1.45 -11.76 5.96
CA PHE A 181 -0.82 -11.67 4.66
C PHE A 181 -0.82 -10.25 4.13
N THR A 182 0.33 -9.81 3.62
CA THR A 182 0.49 -8.60 2.83
C THR A 182 0.98 -8.95 1.45
N GLY A 183 0.41 -8.32 0.43
CA GLY A 183 0.78 -8.55 -0.95
C GLY A 183 0.99 -7.27 -1.73
N MET A 184 1.34 -7.42 -3.00
CA MET A 184 1.50 -6.33 -3.95
C MET A 184 0.87 -6.70 -5.28
N THR A 185 0.21 -5.74 -5.93
CA THR A 185 -0.24 -5.84 -7.31
C THR A 185 0.92 -5.59 -8.28
N VAL A 186 0.76 -5.95 -9.54
CA VAL A 186 1.75 -5.63 -10.60
C VAL A 186 1.61 -4.21 -11.15
N GLY A 187 0.56 -3.48 -10.79
CA GLY A 187 0.29 -2.13 -11.30
C GLY A 187 -0.83 -1.42 -10.56
N ASP A 188 -1.36 -0.39 -11.19
CA ASP A 188 -2.50 0.38 -10.68
C ASP A 188 -3.76 -0.48 -10.58
N VAL A 189 -4.61 -0.16 -9.62
CA VAL A 189 -5.92 -0.79 -9.46
C VAL A 189 -6.97 0.20 -9.97
N PRO A 190 -7.69 -0.13 -11.05
CA PRO A 190 -8.72 0.75 -11.59
C PRO A 190 -9.85 0.99 -10.59
N PRO A 191 -10.62 2.07 -10.76
CA PRO A 191 -11.81 2.30 -9.94
C PRO A 191 -12.78 1.13 -10.10
N GLN A 192 -13.36 0.71 -8.99
CA GLN A 192 -14.33 -0.37 -8.95
C GLN A 192 -15.67 0.17 -8.45
N ASN A 193 -16.74 -0.17 -9.15
CA ASN A 193 -18.11 0.20 -8.79
C ASN A 193 -18.64 -0.67 -7.66
#